data_e2ef5ffa3acd65f370c43fcca08588e6
#
_entry.id   e2ef5ffa3acd65f370c43fcca08588e6
#
_cell.length_a   1.000
_cell.length_b   1.000
_cell.length_c   1.000
_cell.angle_alpha   90.00
_cell.angle_beta   90.00
_cell.angle_gamma   90.00
#
_symmetry.space_group_name_H-M   'P 1'
#
loop_
_entity.id
_entity.type
_entity.pdbx_description
1 polymer ?
#
loop_
_entity_poly.entity_id
_entity_poly.type
_entity_poly.pdbx_seq_one_letter_code
_entity_poly.pdbx_strand_id
1 'polypeptide(L)'
;MTMQDKPLAVAIMGPTASGKTAAALAIAREIPAEIISVDSALVYREMDIGTAKPTAEELASVPHHLIDIIDPLESYSVAQFREDAIRLVGEIAARGRLPLLVGGTMMYFKGLVDGLDDLPTADAAVRARIDADAARLGWPALHERLRALDPVTAERLAPNDAQRINRALEIIELSGKPMSELLARRERPELPFDLVSFALEPSDRAVLHRRIALRFDQMLGTRDDTGIVAETARLRARGDLSPNLPSMRCVGYRQSWEYLDGTIDRAGLRETGIVATRQLAKRQLTWLRSMPDRIALDCLGPDPARAMLDHLATLRARHG
;
A
#
# COMPACT_ATOMS: atom_id res chain seq x y z
N MET A 1 -24.06 -22.11 21.73
CA MET A 1 -23.22 -21.72 20.61
C MET A 1 -21.80 -21.77 21.10
N THR A 2 -21.03 -22.78 20.73
CA THR A 2 -19.60 -22.84 21.00
C THR A 2 -18.94 -21.64 20.32
N MET A 3 -18.21 -20.82 21.07
CA MET A 3 -17.30 -19.82 20.51
C MET A 3 -16.34 -20.60 19.60
N GLN A 4 -16.57 -20.53 18.30
CA GLN A 4 -15.60 -21.05 17.33
C GLN A 4 -14.38 -20.15 17.45
N ASP A 5 -13.23 -20.71 17.81
CA ASP A 5 -11.99 -19.97 17.86
C ASP A 5 -11.77 -19.32 16.49
N LYS A 6 -11.63 -17.99 16.47
CA LYS A 6 -11.36 -17.26 15.24
C LYS A 6 -10.05 -17.75 14.62
N PRO A 7 -9.98 -17.92 13.30
CA PRO A 7 -8.72 -18.28 12.65
C PRO A 7 -7.66 -17.22 12.89
N LEU A 8 -6.41 -17.65 13.06
CA LEU A 8 -5.26 -16.76 13.20
C LEU A 8 -4.77 -16.30 11.82
N ALA A 9 -4.53 -15.01 11.66
CA ALA A 9 -3.81 -14.42 10.55
C ALA A 9 -2.61 -13.60 11.05
N VAL A 10 -1.58 -13.46 10.21
CA VAL A 10 -0.37 -12.73 10.56
C VAL A 10 -0.14 -11.60 9.56
N ALA A 11 0.01 -10.38 10.05
CA ALA A 11 0.42 -9.22 9.25
C ALA A 11 1.94 -9.01 9.37
N ILE A 12 2.63 -8.90 8.24
CA ILE A 12 4.05 -8.55 8.15
C ILE A 12 4.15 -7.21 7.42
N MET A 13 4.25 -6.17 8.23
CA MET A 13 4.27 -4.77 7.77
C MET A 13 5.68 -4.21 7.79
N GLY A 14 5.91 -3.17 7.01
CA GLY A 14 7.20 -2.46 7.03
C GLY A 14 7.41 -1.58 5.81
N PRO A 15 8.41 -0.70 5.83
CA PRO A 15 8.74 0.12 4.68
C PRO A 15 9.26 -0.74 3.52
N THR A 16 9.32 -0.12 2.34
CA THR A 16 10.03 -0.75 1.21
C THR A 16 11.49 -1.02 1.60
N ALA A 17 12.06 -2.10 1.08
CA ALA A 17 13.42 -2.59 1.38
C ALA A 17 13.66 -3.04 2.84
N SER A 18 12.60 -3.30 3.65
CA SER A 18 12.74 -3.83 5.01
C SER A 18 12.86 -5.36 5.08
N GLY A 19 12.73 -6.10 3.96
CA GLY A 19 12.87 -7.56 3.94
C GLY A 19 11.59 -8.34 4.24
N LYS A 20 10.40 -7.73 4.16
CA LYS A 20 9.10 -8.38 4.42
C LYS A 20 8.90 -9.66 3.64
N THR A 21 9.15 -9.65 2.34
CA THR A 21 8.99 -10.82 1.46
C THR A 21 9.90 -11.96 1.91
N ALA A 22 11.17 -11.67 2.15
CA ALA A 22 12.13 -12.67 2.63
C ALA A 22 11.69 -13.27 3.98
N ALA A 23 11.18 -12.47 4.91
CA ALA A 23 10.66 -12.94 6.18
C ALA A 23 9.42 -13.82 6.00
N ALA A 24 8.48 -13.43 5.14
CA ALA A 24 7.27 -14.22 4.84
C ALA A 24 7.62 -15.57 4.21
N LEU A 25 8.54 -15.59 3.25
CA LEU A 25 9.02 -16.82 2.61
C LEU A 25 9.76 -17.73 3.61
N ALA A 26 10.55 -17.15 4.53
CA ALA A 26 11.21 -17.93 5.58
C ALA A 26 10.19 -18.59 6.53
N ILE A 27 9.15 -17.85 6.94
CA ILE A 27 8.05 -18.40 7.74
C ILE A 27 7.32 -19.52 6.99
N ALA A 28 7.03 -19.34 5.71
CA ALA A 28 6.31 -20.31 4.90
C ALA A 28 7.10 -21.61 4.64
N ARG A 29 8.42 -21.61 4.84
CA ARG A 29 9.25 -22.85 4.82
C ARG A 29 9.06 -23.70 6.08
N GLU A 30 8.76 -23.06 7.20
CA GLU A 30 8.62 -23.72 8.51
C GLU A 30 7.16 -24.07 8.83
N ILE A 31 6.21 -23.27 8.33
CA ILE A 31 4.79 -23.43 8.61
C ILE A 31 4.01 -23.39 7.28
N PRO A 32 3.09 -24.35 7.02
CA PRO A 32 2.21 -24.24 5.87
C PRO A 32 1.46 -22.91 5.84
N ALA A 33 1.76 -22.06 4.88
CA ALA A 33 1.23 -20.70 4.79
C ALA A 33 0.92 -20.31 3.35
N GLU A 34 0.10 -19.27 3.18
CA GLU A 34 -0.13 -18.59 1.91
C GLU A 34 -0.02 -17.07 2.13
N ILE A 35 0.50 -16.38 1.13
CA ILE A 35 0.76 -14.93 1.21
C ILE A 35 -0.38 -14.17 0.55
N ILE A 36 -0.92 -13.17 1.26
CA ILE A 36 -1.85 -12.17 0.73
C ILE A 36 -1.06 -10.86 0.59
N SER A 37 -0.87 -10.39 -0.62
CA SER A 37 -0.14 -9.13 -0.89
C SER A 37 -0.93 -7.93 -0.38
N VAL A 38 -0.32 -7.11 0.46
CA VAL A 38 -0.87 -5.84 0.95
C VAL A 38 -0.10 -4.68 0.29
N ASP A 39 -0.16 -4.67 -1.03
CA ASP A 39 0.58 -3.70 -1.84
C ASP A 39 -0.28 -3.17 -3.00
N SER A 40 -0.42 -1.85 -3.10
CA SER A 40 -1.26 -1.20 -4.11
C SER A 40 -0.61 -1.11 -5.50
N ALA A 41 0.61 -1.62 -5.67
CA ALA A 41 1.30 -1.65 -6.94
C ALA A 41 1.43 -3.07 -7.51
N LEU A 42 1.57 -4.09 -6.65
CA LEU A 42 1.68 -5.50 -7.06
C LEU A 42 0.40 -6.05 -7.69
N VAL A 43 -0.72 -5.37 -7.53
CA VAL A 43 -2.01 -5.75 -8.11
C VAL A 43 -2.04 -5.63 -9.63
N TYR A 44 -1.18 -4.80 -10.22
CA TYR A 44 -1.18 -4.50 -11.65
C TYR A 44 -0.42 -5.56 -12.45
N ARG A 45 -1.07 -6.10 -13.48
CA ARG A 45 -0.43 -6.95 -14.48
C ARG A 45 0.65 -6.19 -15.26
N GLU A 46 1.71 -6.86 -15.67
CA GLU A 46 2.81 -6.32 -16.50
C GLU A 46 3.68 -5.23 -15.80
N MET A 47 3.42 -4.95 -14.52
CA MET A 47 4.21 -4.04 -13.70
C MET A 47 5.07 -4.86 -12.72
N ASP A 48 6.20 -5.38 -13.18
CA ASP A 48 6.96 -6.43 -12.47
C ASP A 48 8.24 -5.86 -11.83
N ILE A 49 9.05 -5.18 -12.65
CA ILE A 49 10.38 -4.70 -12.22
C ILE A 49 10.23 -3.52 -11.26
N GLY A 50 9.46 -2.49 -11.65
CA GLY A 50 9.31 -1.27 -10.87
C GLY A 50 8.54 -1.46 -9.56
N THR A 51 7.71 -2.48 -9.46
CA THR A 51 7.02 -2.88 -8.22
C THR A 51 7.86 -3.81 -7.37
N ALA A 52 8.95 -4.37 -7.94
CA ALA A 52 9.74 -5.47 -7.37
C ALA A 52 8.85 -6.67 -7.00
N LYS A 53 8.03 -7.07 -7.95
CA LYS A 53 7.17 -8.26 -7.85
C LYS A 53 8.00 -9.49 -7.48
N PRO A 54 7.47 -10.42 -6.67
CA PRO A 54 8.16 -11.67 -6.39
C PRO A 54 8.55 -12.39 -7.69
N THR A 55 9.72 -13.02 -7.69
CA THR A 55 10.21 -13.80 -8.84
C THR A 55 9.34 -15.02 -9.10
N ALA A 56 9.43 -15.58 -10.31
CA ALA A 56 8.71 -16.81 -10.65
C ALA A 56 9.04 -17.95 -9.68
N GLU A 57 10.29 -18.04 -9.20
CA GLU A 57 10.72 -19.02 -8.20
C GLU A 57 10.04 -18.77 -6.84
N GLU A 58 9.96 -17.52 -6.39
CA GLU A 58 9.29 -17.16 -5.15
C GLU A 58 7.78 -17.43 -5.24
N LEU A 59 7.14 -17.09 -6.36
CA LEU A 59 5.71 -17.38 -6.62
C LEU A 59 5.42 -18.89 -6.67
N ALA A 60 6.34 -19.68 -7.20
CA ALA A 60 6.21 -21.13 -7.24
C ALA A 60 6.42 -21.79 -5.87
N SER A 61 7.19 -21.17 -4.98
CA SER A 61 7.53 -21.74 -3.66
C SER A 61 6.38 -21.63 -2.65
N VAL A 62 5.56 -20.59 -2.73
CA VAL A 62 4.44 -20.30 -1.82
C VAL A 62 3.29 -19.68 -2.62
N PRO A 63 2.03 -20.10 -2.41
CA PRO A 63 0.89 -19.42 -3.05
C PRO A 63 0.82 -17.95 -2.64
N HIS A 64 0.70 -17.07 -3.64
CA HIS A 64 0.53 -15.64 -3.46
C HIS A 64 -0.82 -15.19 -4.01
N HIS A 65 -1.50 -14.33 -3.28
CA HIS A 65 -2.78 -13.74 -3.65
C HIS A 65 -2.67 -12.23 -3.79
N LEU A 66 -3.55 -11.63 -4.56
CA LEU A 66 -3.62 -10.19 -4.85
C LEU A 66 -2.37 -9.65 -5.57
N ILE A 67 -1.80 -10.48 -6.43
CA ILE A 67 -0.76 -10.10 -7.39
C ILE A 67 -1.34 -10.31 -8.79
N ASP A 68 -1.09 -9.39 -9.73
CA ASP A 68 -1.54 -9.45 -11.14
C ASP A 68 -3.05 -9.59 -11.33
N ILE A 69 -3.86 -8.97 -10.48
CA ILE A 69 -5.32 -9.14 -10.48
C ILE A 69 -6.06 -8.14 -11.36
N ILE A 70 -5.47 -6.97 -11.66
CA ILE A 70 -6.12 -5.93 -12.47
C ILE A 70 -5.21 -5.43 -13.60
N ASP A 71 -5.82 -4.78 -14.60
CA ASP A 71 -5.09 -4.07 -15.66
C ASP A 71 -4.57 -2.71 -15.13
N PRO A 72 -3.44 -2.17 -15.65
CA PRO A 72 -2.95 -0.84 -15.29
C PRO A 72 -3.92 0.32 -15.54
N LEU A 73 -4.96 0.13 -16.36
CA LEU A 73 -6.06 1.11 -16.54
C LEU A 73 -7.02 1.15 -15.36
N GLU A 74 -7.11 0.09 -14.60
CA GLU A 74 -8.06 -0.08 -13.52
C GLU A 74 -7.53 0.52 -12.20
N SER A 75 -8.38 0.61 -11.22
CA SER A 75 -8.01 1.02 -9.87
C SER A 75 -8.49 0.00 -8.85
N TYR A 76 -7.66 -0.27 -7.85
CA TYR A 76 -7.98 -1.19 -6.77
C TYR A 76 -8.10 -0.40 -5.46
N SER A 77 -9.29 -0.40 -4.91
CA SER A 77 -9.65 0.40 -3.74
C SER A 77 -9.34 -0.32 -2.43
N VAL A 78 -9.29 0.45 -1.33
CA VAL A 78 -9.20 -0.11 0.03
C VAL A 78 -10.41 -1.01 0.36
N ALA A 79 -11.59 -0.69 -0.21
CA ALA A 79 -12.81 -1.49 -0.02
C ALA A 79 -12.66 -2.88 -0.65
N GLN A 80 -12.28 -2.92 -1.91
CA GLN A 80 -12.02 -4.18 -2.62
C GLN A 80 -10.94 -5.01 -1.91
N PHE A 81 -9.84 -4.35 -1.51
CA PHE A 81 -8.79 -5.02 -0.75
C PHE A 81 -9.33 -5.65 0.54
N ARG A 82 -10.15 -4.90 1.32
CA ARG A 82 -10.69 -5.40 2.58
C ARG A 82 -11.58 -6.61 2.39
N GLU A 83 -12.48 -6.58 1.42
CA GLU A 83 -13.36 -7.70 1.07
C GLU A 83 -12.56 -8.94 0.66
N ASP A 84 -11.62 -8.75 -0.26
CA ASP A 84 -10.75 -9.82 -0.73
C ASP A 84 -9.87 -10.40 0.38
N ALA A 85 -9.26 -9.55 1.21
CA ALA A 85 -8.42 -10.00 2.31
C ALA A 85 -9.20 -10.81 3.34
N ILE A 86 -10.40 -10.38 3.73
CA ILE A 86 -11.26 -11.13 4.67
C ILE A 86 -11.65 -12.48 4.08
N ARG A 87 -12.09 -12.51 2.83
CA ARG A 87 -12.44 -13.76 2.12
C ARG A 87 -11.24 -14.71 2.05
N LEU A 88 -10.09 -14.21 1.60
CA LEU A 88 -8.87 -15.03 1.45
C LEU A 88 -8.36 -15.56 2.78
N VAL A 89 -8.40 -14.79 3.86
CA VAL A 89 -8.04 -15.29 5.19
C VAL A 89 -8.91 -16.48 5.58
N GLY A 90 -10.23 -16.40 5.36
CA GLY A 90 -11.15 -17.52 5.63
C GLY A 90 -10.83 -18.75 4.77
N GLU A 91 -10.63 -18.57 3.47
CA GLU A 91 -10.31 -19.64 2.52
C GLU A 91 -8.98 -20.34 2.84
N ILE A 92 -7.94 -19.57 3.17
CA ILE A 92 -6.60 -20.09 3.52
C ILE A 92 -6.68 -20.87 4.84
N ALA A 93 -7.34 -20.31 5.84
CA ALA A 93 -7.54 -20.96 7.13
C ALA A 93 -8.35 -22.26 6.99
N ALA A 94 -9.39 -22.29 6.14
CA ALA A 94 -10.14 -23.52 5.85
C ALA A 94 -9.29 -24.62 5.21
N ARG A 95 -8.19 -24.29 4.55
CA ARG A 95 -7.20 -25.25 4.04
C ARG A 95 -6.16 -25.66 5.09
N GLY A 96 -6.30 -25.22 6.34
CA GLY A 96 -5.34 -25.50 7.42
C GLY A 96 -4.00 -24.78 7.26
N ARG A 97 -3.96 -23.70 6.47
CA ARG A 97 -2.76 -22.89 6.24
C ARG A 97 -2.82 -21.56 6.98
N LEU A 98 -1.67 -20.99 7.28
CA LEU A 98 -1.55 -19.69 7.93
C LEU A 98 -1.64 -18.56 6.89
N PRO A 99 -2.65 -17.66 6.97
CA PRO A 99 -2.69 -16.47 6.13
C PRO A 99 -1.61 -15.46 6.56
N LEU A 100 -0.72 -15.09 5.64
CA LEU A 100 0.31 -14.06 5.83
C LEU A 100 -0.06 -12.82 5.01
N LEU A 101 -0.51 -11.75 5.66
CA LEU A 101 -0.77 -10.46 5.01
C LEU A 101 0.53 -9.65 4.95
N VAL A 102 1.15 -9.57 3.77
CA VAL A 102 2.51 -9.05 3.62
C VAL A 102 2.52 -7.80 2.76
N GLY A 103 2.97 -6.67 3.30
CA GLY A 103 3.06 -5.49 2.47
C GLY A 103 3.44 -4.19 3.15
N GLY A 104 3.40 -3.12 2.34
CA GLY A 104 3.78 -1.77 2.74
C GLY A 104 2.68 -0.73 2.54
N THR A 105 1.51 -1.09 2.02
CA THR A 105 0.38 -0.17 1.85
C THR A 105 -0.40 -0.04 3.16
N MET A 106 0.08 0.85 4.03
CA MET A 106 -0.47 1.03 5.39
C MET A 106 -1.94 1.41 5.40
N MET A 107 -2.42 2.08 4.37
CA MET A 107 -3.84 2.42 4.22
C MET A 107 -4.70 1.15 4.08
N TYR A 108 -4.20 0.09 3.44
CA TYR A 108 -4.88 -1.18 3.32
C TYR A 108 -4.97 -1.89 4.68
N PHE A 109 -3.87 -1.95 5.43
CA PHE A 109 -3.90 -2.48 6.80
C PHE A 109 -4.85 -1.70 7.69
N LYS A 110 -4.85 -0.36 7.60
CA LYS A 110 -5.77 0.46 8.36
C LYS A 110 -7.23 0.20 7.97
N GLY A 111 -7.53 0.14 6.67
CA GLY A 111 -8.87 -0.18 6.19
C GLY A 111 -9.34 -1.57 6.62
N LEU A 112 -8.41 -2.54 6.69
CA LEU A 112 -8.71 -3.89 7.18
C LEU A 112 -9.08 -3.87 8.67
N VAL A 113 -8.23 -3.28 9.51
CA VAL A 113 -8.36 -3.32 10.98
C VAL A 113 -9.44 -2.36 11.49
N ASP A 114 -9.42 -1.14 11.01
CA ASP A 114 -10.33 -0.09 11.46
C ASP A 114 -11.70 -0.13 10.75
N GLY A 115 -11.82 -0.92 9.69
CA GLY A 115 -12.98 -0.86 8.80
C GLY A 115 -12.91 0.33 7.85
N LEU A 116 -13.92 0.44 7.03
CA LEU A 116 -14.11 1.55 6.11
C LEU A 116 -15.19 2.47 6.66
N ASP A 117 -15.00 3.75 6.44
CA ASP A 117 -16.04 4.73 6.71
C ASP A 117 -17.13 4.56 5.63
N ASP A 118 -18.40 4.67 6.03
CA ASP A 118 -19.55 4.66 5.10
C ASP A 118 -19.62 6.00 4.35
N LEU A 119 -18.65 6.19 3.48
CA LEU A 119 -18.54 7.39 2.65
C LEU A 119 -19.02 7.09 1.23
N PRO A 120 -19.66 8.05 0.56
CA PRO A 120 -20.08 7.88 -0.82
C PRO A 120 -18.96 7.37 -1.73
N THR A 121 -19.31 6.47 -2.63
CA THR A 121 -18.40 6.03 -3.69
C THR A 121 -17.97 7.24 -4.52
N ALA A 122 -16.73 7.22 -5.00
CA ALA A 122 -16.18 8.29 -5.82
C ALA A 122 -16.97 8.47 -7.11
N ASP A 123 -17.29 9.73 -7.45
CA ASP A 123 -17.97 10.11 -8.67
C ASP A 123 -17.03 10.93 -9.57
N ALA A 124 -16.74 10.41 -10.77
CA ALA A 124 -15.81 11.04 -11.70
C ALA A 124 -16.29 12.41 -12.20
N ALA A 125 -17.60 12.59 -12.38
CA ALA A 125 -18.16 13.86 -12.86
C ALA A 125 -18.08 14.95 -11.78
N VAL A 126 -18.34 14.59 -10.52
CA VAL A 126 -18.19 15.50 -9.38
C VAL A 126 -16.72 15.91 -9.23
N ARG A 127 -15.80 14.97 -9.30
CA ARG A 127 -14.35 15.26 -9.22
C ARG A 127 -13.89 16.19 -10.33
N ALA A 128 -14.31 15.91 -11.56
CA ALA A 128 -13.94 16.74 -12.71
C ALA A 128 -14.44 18.21 -12.57
N ARG A 129 -15.64 18.43 -12.00
CA ARG A 129 -16.14 19.78 -11.71
C ARG A 129 -15.30 20.47 -10.64
N ILE A 130 -14.96 19.77 -9.55
CA ILE A 130 -14.10 20.32 -8.49
C ILE A 130 -12.71 20.65 -9.05
N ASP A 131 -12.14 19.79 -9.89
CA ASP A 131 -10.84 20.03 -10.52
C ASP A 131 -10.88 21.21 -11.48
N ALA A 132 -11.98 21.40 -12.23
CA ALA A 132 -12.19 22.57 -13.09
C ALA A 132 -12.31 23.87 -12.27
N ASP A 133 -13.02 23.83 -11.14
CA ASP A 133 -13.07 24.97 -10.21
C ASP A 133 -11.68 25.26 -9.63
N ALA A 134 -10.90 24.22 -9.28
CA ALA A 134 -9.55 24.40 -8.78
C ALA A 134 -8.59 24.98 -9.83
N ALA A 135 -8.74 24.59 -11.10
CA ALA A 135 -7.96 25.17 -12.20
C ALA A 135 -8.23 26.65 -12.38
N ARG A 136 -9.46 27.10 -12.12
CA ARG A 136 -9.88 28.50 -12.26
C ARG A 136 -9.57 29.35 -11.04
N LEU A 137 -9.78 28.83 -9.82
CA LEU A 137 -9.75 29.60 -8.56
C LEU A 137 -8.50 29.30 -7.71
N GLY A 138 -7.83 28.19 -7.96
CA GLY A 138 -6.75 27.66 -7.14
C GLY A 138 -7.25 26.83 -5.95
N TRP A 139 -6.44 25.88 -5.51
CA TRP A 139 -6.75 25.01 -4.35
C TRP A 139 -6.96 25.77 -3.04
N PRO A 140 -6.25 26.87 -2.73
CA PRO A 140 -6.53 27.65 -1.53
C PRO A 140 -7.97 28.19 -1.46
N ALA A 141 -8.55 28.60 -2.59
CA ALA A 141 -9.95 29.07 -2.62
C ALA A 141 -10.94 27.91 -2.35
N LEU A 142 -10.65 26.70 -2.87
CA LEU A 142 -11.43 25.50 -2.59
C LEU A 142 -11.28 25.05 -1.13
N HIS A 143 -10.13 25.26 -0.54
CA HIS A 143 -9.90 25.02 0.89
C HIS A 143 -10.74 25.94 1.76
N GLU A 144 -10.89 27.25 1.40
CA GLU A 144 -11.80 28.16 2.10
C GLU A 144 -13.28 27.75 1.92
N ARG A 145 -13.67 27.26 0.72
CA ARG A 145 -15.00 26.69 0.51
C ARG A 145 -15.21 25.47 1.42
N LEU A 146 -14.22 24.58 1.54
CA LEU A 146 -14.26 23.44 2.47
C LEU A 146 -14.37 23.92 3.93
N ARG A 147 -13.62 24.97 4.31
CA ARG A 147 -13.68 25.52 5.69
C ARG A 147 -15.07 26.03 6.05
N ALA A 148 -15.78 26.59 5.10
CA ALA A 148 -17.17 27.04 5.32
C ALA A 148 -18.16 25.87 5.49
N LEU A 149 -17.90 24.72 4.85
CA LEU A 149 -18.77 23.55 4.87
C LEU A 149 -18.42 22.53 5.95
N ASP A 150 -17.12 22.36 6.22
CA ASP A 150 -16.56 21.40 7.17
C ASP A 150 -15.27 21.97 7.79
N PRO A 151 -15.38 22.87 8.76
CA PRO A 151 -14.21 23.49 9.40
C PRO A 151 -13.28 22.47 10.05
N VAL A 152 -13.82 21.38 10.60
CA VAL A 152 -13.04 20.32 11.28
C VAL A 152 -12.13 19.59 10.28
N THR A 153 -12.64 19.29 9.11
CA THR A 153 -11.82 18.68 8.05
C THR A 153 -10.81 19.67 7.49
N ALA A 154 -11.22 20.92 7.23
CA ALA A 154 -10.35 21.94 6.65
C ALA A 154 -9.15 22.26 7.54
N GLU A 155 -9.33 22.32 8.89
CA GLU A 155 -8.24 22.60 9.84
C GLU A 155 -7.09 21.57 9.75
N ARG A 156 -7.41 20.33 9.41
CA ARG A 156 -6.44 19.23 9.27
C ARG A 156 -5.71 19.18 7.94
N LEU A 157 -6.18 19.93 6.94
CA LEU A 157 -5.66 19.89 5.59
C LEU A 157 -4.84 21.14 5.26
N ALA A 158 -3.72 20.95 4.56
CA ALA A 158 -3.00 22.08 3.99
C ALA A 158 -3.79 22.69 2.83
N PRO A 159 -3.75 24.04 2.64
CA PRO A 159 -4.51 24.72 1.59
C PRO A 159 -4.23 24.24 0.14
N ASN A 160 -3.09 23.59 -0.08
CA ASN A 160 -2.70 23.04 -1.37
C ASN A 160 -2.79 21.49 -1.45
N ASP A 161 -3.44 20.83 -0.47
CA ASP A 161 -3.67 19.37 -0.50
C ASP A 161 -4.84 19.04 -1.43
N ALA A 162 -4.56 19.16 -2.75
CA ALA A 162 -5.53 18.99 -3.82
C ALA A 162 -6.39 17.73 -3.67
N GLN A 163 -5.74 16.59 -3.44
CA GLN A 163 -6.41 15.29 -3.40
C GLN A 163 -7.39 15.18 -2.23
N ARG A 164 -7.00 15.65 -1.04
CA ARG A 164 -7.86 15.55 0.15
C ARG A 164 -8.96 16.60 0.15
N ILE A 165 -8.68 17.81 -0.35
CA ILE A 165 -9.69 18.88 -0.52
C ILE A 165 -10.74 18.42 -1.52
N ASN A 166 -10.33 17.92 -2.71
CA ASN A 166 -11.25 17.38 -3.71
C ASN A 166 -12.14 16.29 -3.11
N ARG A 167 -11.55 15.31 -2.42
CA ARG A 167 -12.32 14.21 -1.82
C ARG A 167 -13.29 14.69 -0.74
N ALA A 168 -12.92 15.64 0.10
CA ALA A 168 -13.81 16.17 1.14
C ALA A 168 -15.01 16.91 0.52
N LEU A 169 -14.77 17.75 -0.48
CA LEU A 169 -15.82 18.46 -1.20
C LEU A 169 -16.73 17.49 -1.97
N GLU A 170 -16.17 16.48 -2.63
CA GLU A 170 -16.92 15.40 -3.29
C GLU A 170 -17.87 14.69 -2.31
N ILE A 171 -17.38 14.30 -1.14
CA ILE A 171 -18.18 13.64 -0.11
C ILE A 171 -19.34 14.54 0.34
N ILE A 172 -19.06 15.81 0.60
CA ILE A 172 -20.10 16.78 1.00
C ILE A 172 -21.14 16.93 -0.10
N GLU A 173 -20.72 17.04 -1.36
CA GLU A 173 -21.63 17.21 -2.49
C GLU A 173 -22.53 15.98 -2.71
N LEU A 174 -21.97 14.75 -2.53
CA LEU A 174 -22.72 13.52 -2.72
C LEU A 174 -23.63 13.16 -1.54
N SER A 175 -23.20 13.45 -0.30
CA SER A 175 -23.93 13.06 0.92
C SER A 175 -24.80 14.17 1.51
N GLY A 176 -24.54 15.42 1.16
CA GLY A 176 -25.14 16.60 1.80
C GLY A 176 -24.66 16.84 3.24
N LYS A 177 -23.62 16.13 3.71
CA LYS A 177 -23.11 16.20 5.10
C LYS A 177 -21.61 16.46 5.14
N PRO A 178 -21.11 17.17 6.18
CA PRO A 178 -19.69 17.29 6.42
C PRO A 178 -19.00 15.92 6.53
N MET A 179 -17.83 15.78 5.90
CA MET A 179 -17.03 14.54 6.00
C MET A 179 -16.67 14.22 7.45
N SER A 180 -16.38 15.24 8.26
CA SER A 180 -16.09 15.07 9.69
C SER A 180 -17.26 14.46 10.47
N GLU A 181 -18.51 14.79 10.13
CA GLU A 181 -19.70 14.19 10.75
C GLU A 181 -19.84 12.70 10.41
N LEU A 182 -19.61 12.34 9.14
CA LEU A 182 -19.67 10.95 8.70
C LEU A 182 -18.59 10.10 9.37
N LEU A 183 -17.38 10.65 9.48
CA LEU A 183 -16.25 9.98 10.16
C LEU A 183 -16.44 9.83 11.68
N ALA A 184 -17.19 10.73 12.33
CA ALA A 184 -17.44 10.66 13.76
C ALA A 184 -18.35 9.47 14.16
N ARG A 185 -19.14 8.94 13.23
CA ARG A 185 -20.07 7.83 13.46
C ARG A 185 -19.43 6.45 13.36
N ARG A 186 -18.12 6.36 13.31
CA ARG A 186 -17.37 5.16 13.01
C ARG A 186 -17.54 4.09 14.08
N GLU A 187 -18.21 3.00 13.73
CA GLU A 187 -18.10 1.72 14.42
C GLU A 187 -16.96 0.93 13.77
N ARG A 188 -16.03 0.43 14.60
CA ARG A 188 -14.98 -0.48 14.11
C ARG A 188 -15.59 -1.87 13.97
N PRO A 189 -15.76 -2.38 12.74
CA PRO A 189 -16.28 -3.72 12.58
C PRO A 189 -15.24 -4.72 13.09
N GLU A 190 -15.68 -5.67 13.88
CA GLU A 190 -14.84 -6.73 14.38
C GLU A 190 -14.37 -7.62 13.21
N LEU A 191 -13.09 -7.97 13.20
CA LEU A 191 -12.55 -8.90 12.22
C LEU A 191 -13.05 -10.32 12.51
N PRO A 192 -13.38 -11.12 11.48
CA PRO A 192 -13.77 -12.52 11.66
C PRO A 192 -12.59 -13.45 11.94
N PHE A 193 -11.39 -12.91 12.23
CA PHE A 193 -10.16 -13.62 12.55
C PHE A 193 -9.31 -12.80 13.53
N ASP A 194 -8.43 -13.47 14.23
CA ASP A 194 -7.43 -12.85 15.10
C ASP A 194 -6.21 -12.43 14.25
N LEU A 195 -5.74 -11.21 14.44
CA LEU A 195 -4.65 -10.65 13.66
C LEU A 195 -3.45 -10.32 14.56
N VAL A 196 -2.34 -11.03 14.34
CA VAL A 196 -1.05 -10.69 14.94
C VAL A 196 -0.25 -9.84 13.96
N SER A 197 0.15 -8.65 14.39
CA SER A 197 0.77 -7.65 13.53
C SER A 197 2.23 -7.42 13.86
N PHE A 198 3.13 -7.87 12.99
CA PHE A 198 4.56 -7.57 13.06
C PHE A 198 4.92 -6.38 12.18
N ALA A 199 5.75 -5.48 12.71
CA ALA A 199 6.27 -4.33 11.99
C ALA A 199 7.80 -4.42 11.88
N LEU A 200 8.30 -4.59 10.67
CA LEU A 200 9.74 -4.56 10.37
C LEU A 200 10.20 -3.10 10.27
N GLU A 201 10.80 -2.59 11.34
CA GLU A 201 11.29 -1.21 11.43
C GLU A 201 12.83 -1.22 11.46
N PRO A 202 13.52 -0.31 10.73
CA PRO A 202 14.98 -0.25 10.78
C PRO A 202 15.44 0.51 12.03
N SER A 203 16.39 -0.05 12.76
CA SER A 203 17.14 0.62 13.83
C SER A 203 18.03 1.74 13.29
N ASP A 204 18.55 1.59 12.05
CA ASP A 204 19.34 2.59 11.35
C ASP A 204 18.72 2.93 9.98
N ARG A 205 18.23 4.18 9.87
CA ARG A 205 17.67 4.70 8.62
C ARG A 205 18.69 4.82 7.48
N ALA A 206 19.97 5.03 7.79
CA ALA A 206 21.00 5.15 6.76
C ALA A 206 21.20 3.80 6.05
N VAL A 207 21.09 2.68 6.78
CA VAL A 207 21.12 1.34 6.20
C VAL A 207 19.91 1.13 5.27
N LEU A 208 18.72 1.50 5.71
CA LEU A 208 17.53 1.42 4.86
C LEU A 208 17.68 2.27 3.59
N HIS A 209 18.23 3.48 3.69
CA HIS A 209 18.45 4.35 2.54
C HIS A 209 19.49 3.77 1.55
N ARG A 210 20.51 3.07 2.02
CA ARG A 210 21.44 2.33 1.15
C ARG A 210 20.76 1.16 0.45
N ARG A 211 19.94 0.37 1.16
CA ARG A 211 19.14 -0.72 0.57
C ARG A 211 18.18 -0.22 -0.50
N ILE A 212 17.52 0.93 -0.25
CA ILE A 212 16.63 1.58 -1.23
C ILE A 212 17.41 1.97 -2.49
N ALA A 213 18.58 2.62 -2.34
CA ALA A 213 19.40 3.03 -3.48
C ALA A 213 19.85 1.82 -4.30
N LEU A 214 20.40 0.79 -3.65
CA LEU A 214 20.83 -0.44 -4.30
C LEU A 214 19.67 -1.12 -5.07
N ARG A 215 18.50 -1.23 -4.45
CA ARG A 215 17.33 -1.83 -5.08
C ARG A 215 16.85 -1.02 -6.29
N PHE A 216 16.87 0.32 -6.19
CA PHE A 216 16.53 1.17 -7.33
C PHE A 216 17.53 1.02 -8.48
N ASP A 217 18.83 0.93 -8.18
CA ASP A 217 19.87 0.67 -9.17
C ASP A 217 19.68 -0.68 -9.87
N GLN A 218 19.27 -1.72 -9.13
CA GLN A 218 18.92 -3.03 -9.71
C GLN A 218 17.70 -2.95 -10.64
N MET A 219 16.65 -2.22 -10.23
CA MET A 219 15.46 -2.00 -11.06
C MET A 219 15.77 -1.19 -12.32
N LEU A 220 16.62 -0.17 -12.20
CA LEU A 220 17.01 0.68 -13.32
C LEU A 220 17.84 -0.09 -14.34
N GLY A 221 18.65 -1.06 -13.87
CA GLY A 221 19.58 -1.79 -14.73
C GLY A 221 20.69 -0.91 -15.31
N THR A 222 21.50 -1.46 -16.19
CA THR A 222 22.62 -0.75 -16.82
C THR A 222 22.27 -0.11 -18.17
N ARG A 223 21.17 -0.52 -18.80
CA ARG A 223 20.76 -0.12 -20.15
C ARG A 223 19.27 0.20 -20.17
N ASP A 224 18.84 1.03 -21.14
CA ASP A 224 17.44 1.45 -21.28
C ASP A 224 16.56 0.39 -21.96
N ASP A 225 17.14 -0.59 -22.61
CA ASP A 225 16.43 -1.75 -23.17
C ASP A 225 16.17 -2.86 -22.13
N THR A 226 16.50 -2.62 -20.88
CA THR A 226 16.31 -3.50 -19.74
C THR A 226 15.76 -2.74 -18.53
N GLY A 227 15.32 -3.45 -17.51
CA GLY A 227 14.88 -2.84 -16.27
C GLY A 227 13.58 -2.05 -16.39
N ILE A 228 13.37 -1.13 -15.44
CA ILE A 228 12.12 -0.37 -15.29
C ILE A 228 11.86 0.58 -16.48
N VAL A 229 12.91 1.07 -17.15
CA VAL A 229 12.76 1.94 -18.33
C VAL A 229 12.13 1.18 -19.48
N ALA A 230 12.65 -0.02 -19.81
CA ALA A 230 12.09 -0.88 -20.83
C ALA A 230 10.66 -1.32 -20.50
N GLU A 231 10.39 -1.64 -19.23
CA GLU A 231 9.05 -2.00 -18.76
C GLU A 231 8.07 -0.84 -18.93
N THR A 232 8.46 0.37 -18.52
CA THR A 232 7.63 1.57 -18.69
C THR A 232 7.43 1.93 -20.16
N ALA A 233 8.47 1.77 -21.02
CA ALA A 233 8.35 2.01 -22.45
C ALA A 233 7.35 1.05 -23.10
N ARG A 234 7.36 -0.23 -22.72
CA ARG A 234 6.38 -1.24 -23.19
C ARG A 234 4.96 -0.88 -22.77
N LEU A 235 4.76 -0.50 -21.50
CA LEU A 235 3.45 -0.05 -20.99
C LEU A 235 2.96 1.20 -21.73
N ARG A 236 3.84 2.19 -21.96
CA ARG A 236 3.53 3.40 -22.71
C ARG A 236 3.16 3.11 -24.17
N ALA A 237 3.81 2.13 -24.79
CA ALA A 237 3.54 1.72 -26.18
C ALA A 237 2.13 1.13 -26.38
N ARG A 238 1.41 0.77 -25.32
CA ARG A 238 -0.01 0.38 -25.40
C ARG A 238 -0.89 1.51 -25.94
N GLY A 239 -0.53 2.78 -25.69
CA GLY A 239 -1.25 3.96 -26.18
C GLY A 239 -2.51 4.35 -25.41
N ASP A 240 -2.97 3.52 -24.47
CA ASP A 240 -4.14 3.72 -23.63
C ASP A 240 -3.79 4.22 -22.20
N LEU A 241 -2.53 4.09 -21.79
CA LEU A 241 -2.07 4.53 -20.48
C LEU A 241 -1.62 6.00 -20.49
N SER A 242 -1.81 6.68 -19.37
CA SER A 242 -1.35 8.06 -19.15
C SER A 242 -0.61 8.21 -17.81
N PRO A 243 0.29 9.20 -17.68
CA PRO A 243 1.05 9.41 -16.43
C PRO A 243 0.17 9.78 -15.23
N ASN A 244 -1.11 10.11 -15.46
CA ASN A 244 -2.07 10.46 -14.41
C ASN A 244 -2.76 9.24 -13.78
N LEU A 245 -2.69 8.07 -14.40
CA LEU A 245 -3.27 6.85 -13.85
C LEU A 245 -2.61 6.44 -12.53
N PRO A 246 -3.35 5.85 -11.58
CA PRO A 246 -2.81 5.37 -10.31
C PRO A 246 -1.61 4.44 -10.49
N SER A 247 -1.65 3.54 -11.46
CA SER A 247 -0.57 2.64 -11.85
C SER A 247 0.71 3.38 -12.26
N MET A 248 0.59 4.34 -13.17
CA MET A 248 1.74 5.10 -13.69
C MET A 248 2.27 6.15 -12.69
N ARG A 249 1.50 6.46 -11.65
CA ARG A 249 1.96 7.31 -10.53
C ARG A 249 2.76 6.53 -9.48
N CYS A 250 2.87 5.21 -9.60
CA CYS A 250 3.74 4.41 -8.75
C CYS A 250 5.19 4.89 -8.84
N VAL A 251 5.89 4.86 -7.70
CA VAL A 251 7.30 5.25 -7.63
C VAL A 251 8.12 4.38 -8.58
N GLY A 252 9.00 5.01 -9.34
CA GLY A 252 9.77 4.38 -10.40
C GLY A 252 9.13 4.57 -11.76
N TYR A 253 7.86 4.19 -11.95
CA TYR A 253 7.15 4.34 -13.25
C TYR A 253 6.94 5.80 -13.62
N ARG A 254 6.52 6.64 -12.69
CA ARG A 254 6.39 8.07 -12.93
C ARG A 254 7.71 8.68 -13.40
N GLN A 255 8.81 8.41 -12.71
CA GLN A 255 10.12 8.94 -13.06
C GLN A 255 10.64 8.36 -14.39
N SER A 256 10.38 7.08 -14.65
CA SER A 256 10.71 6.46 -15.95
C SER A 256 9.90 7.07 -17.09
N TRP A 257 8.65 7.44 -16.85
CA TRP A 257 7.84 8.16 -17.84
C TRP A 257 8.39 9.54 -18.14
N GLU A 258 8.75 10.32 -17.11
CA GLU A 258 9.39 11.62 -17.21
C GLU A 258 10.73 11.54 -18.00
N TYR A 259 11.50 10.46 -17.77
CA TYR A 259 12.72 10.19 -18.54
C TYR A 259 12.43 9.88 -20.03
N LEU A 260 11.43 9.05 -20.31
CA LEU A 260 11.02 8.74 -21.69
C LEU A 260 10.44 9.93 -22.45
N ASP A 261 9.91 10.93 -21.73
CA ASP A 261 9.48 12.22 -22.29
C ASP A 261 10.65 13.20 -22.50
N GLY A 262 11.87 12.85 -22.06
CA GLY A 262 13.04 13.70 -22.17
C GLY A 262 13.07 14.86 -21.19
N THR A 263 12.20 14.87 -20.16
CA THR A 263 12.15 15.94 -19.15
C THR A 263 13.25 15.84 -18.10
N ILE A 264 13.78 14.64 -17.88
CA ILE A 264 14.92 14.36 -17.02
C ILE A 264 15.89 13.42 -17.75
N ASP A 265 17.17 13.48 -17.42
CA ASP A 265 18.16 12.53 -17.88
C ASP A 265 18.22 11.26 -17.00
N ARG A 266 19.08 10.29 -17.35
CA ARG A 266 19.19 9.03 -16.60
C ARG A 266 19.71 9.26 -15.17
N ALA A 267 20.55 10.24 -14.93
CA ALA A 267 21.02 10.58 -13.59
C ALA A 267 19.87 11.17 -12.76
N GLY A 268 19.07 12.04 -13.36
CA GLY A 268 17.86 12.61 -12.76
C GLY A 268 16.80 11.54 -12.46
N LEU A 269 16.59 10.57 -13.37
CA LEU A 269 15.71 9.42 -13.13
C LEU A 269 16.15 8.64 -11.88
N ARG A 270 17.45 8.31 -11.78
CA ARG A 270 17.98 7.60 -10.62
C ARG A 270 17.81 8.39 -9.32
N GLU A 271 18.17 9.67 -9.33
CA GLU A 271 18.11 10.52 -8.15
C GLU A 271 16.67 10.72 -7.67
N THR A 272 15.76 11.14 -8.56
CA THR A 272 14.36 11.40 -8.23
C THR A 272 13.64 10.11 -7.82
N GLY A 273 13.94 8.99 -8.43
CA GLY A 273 13.40 7.68 -8.06
C GLY A 273 13.83 7.23 -6.66
N ILE A 274 15.10 7.37 -6.31
CA ILE A 274 15.60 7.08 -4.96
C ILE A 274 14.99 8.02 -3.93
N VAL A 275 14.90 9.32 -4.22
CA VAL A 275 14.28 10.31 -3.33
C VAL A 275 12.80 9.97 -3.10
N ALA A 276 12.04 9.69 -4.15
CA ALA A 276 10.62 9.33 -4.05
C ALA A 276 10.41 8.05 -3.23
N THR A 277 11.30 7.05 -3.40
CA THR A 277 11.28 5.79 -2.64
C THR A 277 11.58 6.03 -1.15
N ARG A 278 12.56 6.89 -0.82
CA ARG A 278 12.85 7.28 0.58
C ARG A 278 11.67 8.02 1.22
N GLN A 279 10.98 8.88 0.46
CA GLN A 279 9.77 9.56 0.93
C GLN A 279 8.62 8.58 1.17
N LEU A 280 8.47 7.57 0.30
CA LEU A 280 7.51 6.49 0.51
C LEU A 280 7.83 5.73 1.80
N ALA A 281 9.07 5.31 2.00
CA ALA A 281 9.50 4.62 3.22
C ALA A 281 9.28 5.47 4.49
N LYS A 282 9.54 6.78 4.43
CA LYS A 282 9.25 7.70 5.53
C LYS A 282 7.76 7.72 5.88
N ARG A 283 6.87 7.81 4.86
CA ARG A 283 5.42 7.76 5.09
C ARG A 283 4.99 6.44 5.71
N GLN A 284 5.51 5.31 5.20
CA GLN A 284 5.23 3.98 5.74
C GLN A 284 5.62 3.87 7.22
N LEU A 285 6.80 4.33 7.61
CA LEU A 285 7.25 4.35 9.01
C LEU A 285 6.38 5.25 9.89
N THR A 286 5.93 6.41 9.37
CA THR A 286 5.04 7.30 10.11
C THR A 286 3.70 6.62 10.42
N TRP A 287 3.14 5.90 9.44
CA TRP A 287 1.90 5.15 9.61
C TRP A 287 2.06 3.96 10.56
N LEU A 288 3.15 3.18 10.44
CA LEU A 288 3.44 2.07 11.35
C LEU A 288 3.44 2.51 12.81
N ARG A 289 4.05 3.66 13.10
CA ARG A 289 4.11 4.22 14.47
C ARG A 289 2.75 4.61 15.02
N SER A 290 1.76 4.84 14.18
CA SER A 290 0.38 5.12 14.61
C SER A 290 -0.45 3.86 14.89
N MET A 291 0.11 2.66 14.68
CA MET A 291 -0.53 1.38 14.98
C MET A 291 -0.03 0.86 16.35
N PRO A 292 -0.84 1.00 17.44
CA PRO A 292 -0.36 0.72 18.81
C PRO A 292 -0.10 -0.77 19.03
N ASP A 293 -0.89 -1.65 18.42
CA ASP A 293 -0.88 -3.08 18.68
C ASP A 293 0.16 -3.85 17.85
N ARG A 294 1.06 -3.14 17.14
CA ARG A 294 2.11 -3.77 16.36
C ARG A 294 3.26 -4.27 17.24
N ILE A 295 3.77 -5.43 16.92
CA ILE A 295 5.00 -5.97 17.48
C ILE A 295 6.16 -5.48 16.59
N ALA A 296 6.91 -4.50 17.07
CA ALA A 296 8.04 -3.93 16.33
C ALA A 296 9.26 -4.87 16.41
N LEU A 297 9.81 -5.21 15.25
CA LEU A 297 11.03 -5.99 15.11
C LEU A 297 12.05 -5.20 14.27
N ASP A 298 13.31 -5.23 14.66
CA ASP A 298 14.36 -4.59 13.87
C ASP A 298 14.61 -5.41 12.58
N CYS A 299 14.31 -4.79 11.44
CA CYS A 299 14.57 -5.41 10.14
C CYS A 299 16.07 -5.52 9.77
N LEU A 300 16.94 -4.98 10.59
CA LEU A 300 18.40 -5.09 10.48
C LEU A 300 18.97 -6.12 11.50
N GLY A 301 18.12 -6.65 12.35
CA GLY A 301 18.48 -7.71 13.29
C GLY A 301 18.89 -9.01 12.59
N PRO A 302 19.46 -9.94 13.33
CA PRO A 302 20.07 -11.17 12.76
C PRO A 302 19.04 -12.06 12.06
N ASP A 303 17.85 -12.23 12.61
CA ASP A 303 16.80 -13.08 12.02
C ASP A 303 15.39 -12.62 12.46
N PRO A 304 14.79 -11.64 11.76
CA PRO A 304 13.43 -11.22 12.08
C PRO A 304 12.37 -12.32 11.88
N ALA A 305 12.58 -13.24 10.92
CA ALA A 305 11.64 -14.33 10.67
C ALA A 305 11.62 -15.31 11.83
N ARG A 306 12.78 -15.66 12.40
CA ARG A 306 12.88 -16.50 13.59
C ARG A 306 12.18 -15.87 14.79
N ALA A 307 12.38 -14.56 15.01
CA ALA A 307 11.71 -13.85 16.09
C ALA A 307 10.17 -13.90 15.95
N MET A 308 9.64 -13.80 14.72
CA MET A 308 8.21 -13.96 14.44
C MET A 308 7.73 -15.39 14.75
N LEU A 309 8.48 -16.42 14.31
CA LEU A 309 8.15 -17.82 14.54
C LEU A 309 8.12 -18.16 16.05
N ASP A 310 9.10 -17.68 16.81
CA ASP A 310 9.16 -17.90 18.27
C ASP A 310 7.97 -17.24 18.98
N HIS A 311 7.57 -16.04 18.52
CA HIS A 311 6.39 -15.36 19.04
C HIS A 311 5.09 -16.14 18.72
N LEU A 312 4.94 -16.63 17.49
CA LEU A 312 3.79 -17.44 17.08
C LEU A 312 3.70 -18.77 17.83
N ALA A 313 4.83 -19.42 18.08
CA ALA A 313 4.88 -20.63 18.89
C ALA A 313 4.41 -20.38 20.33
N THR A 314 4.82 -19.25 20.92
CA THR A 314 4.39 -18.84 22.27
C THR A 314 2.87 -18.58 22.33
N LEU A 315 2.29 -17.96 21.30
CA LEU A 315 0.85 -17.72 21.21
C LEU A 315 0.07 -19.04 21.13
N ARG A 316 0.50 -19.97 20.28
CA ARG A 316 -0.14 -21.30 20.15
C ARG A 316 -0.12 -22.08 21.45
N ALA A 317 0.99 -22.04 22.20
CA ALA A 317 1.10 -22.71 23.49
C ALA A 317 0.22 -22.12 24.60
N ARG A 318 -0.32 -20.90 24.42
CA ARG A 318 -1.25 -20.27 25.38
C ARG A 318 -2.72 -20.55 25.09
N HIS A 319 -3.04 -21.01 23.90
CA HIS A 319 -4.42 -21.25 23.41
C HIS A 319 -4.70 -22.76 23.21
N GLY A 320 -3.72 -23.63 23.37
CA GLY A 320 -3.85 -25.09 23.41
C GLY A 320 -3.65 -25.63 24.82
#